data_f2eef6d2a178848fe4ef69f51f9409fb
#
_entry.id   f2eef6d2a178848fe4ef69f51f9409fb
#
_cell.length_a   1.000
_cell.length_b   1.000
_cell.length_c   1.000
_cell.angle_alpha   90.00
_cell.angle_beta   90.00
_cell.angle_gamma   90.00
#
_symmetry.space_group_name_H-M   'P 1'
#
loop_
_entity.id
_entity.type
_entity.pdbx_description
1 polymer ?
#
loop_
_entity_poly.entity_id
_entity_poly.type
_entity_poly.pdbx_seq_one_letter_code
_entity_poly.pdbx_strand_id
1 'polypeptide(L)'
;MSLTTHDRYAIRDLYARYSWARSTADIDSFAALFTQEAVIEDEGHRFDGPGAATDYLRAWLSRPGAAGQQYWIMQQVLDGDSTGCEARSFLMTPMLNPIGTPSMTFYRFGHLSDRLVKREGTWLLSEHRIDQWRGEVLEGFPRRDIAMVSAGGTP
;
A
#
# COMPACT_ATOMS: atom_id res chain seq x y z
N MET A 1 22.86 -11.85 -0.49
CA MET A 1 23.25 -10.60 0.22
C MET A 1 21.99 -9.88 0.66
N SER A 2 21.95 -9.31 1.85
CA SER A 2 20.78 -8.58 2.33
C SER A 2 20.65 -7.22 1.63
N LEU A 3 19.45 -6.61 1.73
CA LEU A 3 19.20 -5.24 1.28
C LEU A 3 20.20 -4.26 1.91
N THR A 4 20.83 -3.44 1.09
CA THR A 4 21.69 -2.34 1.56
C THR A 4 20.84 -1.22 2.17
N THR A 5 21.46 -0.32 2.92
CA THR A 5 20.81 0.90 3.41
C THR A 5 20.27 1.75 2.25
N HIS A 6 21.01 1.83 1.16
CA HIS A 6 20.59 2.55 -0.05
C HIS A 6 19.31 1.93 -0.67
N ASP A 7 19.26 0.58 -0.79
CA ASP A 7 18.06 -0.10 -1.29
C ASP A 7 16.84 0.17 -0.40
N ARG A 8 17.03 0.12 0.92
CA ARG A 8 15.94 0.41 1.86
C ARG A 8 15.39 1.84 1.73
N TYR A 9 16.27 2.82 1.52
CA TYR A 9 15.83 4.19 1.27
C TYR A 9 15.13 4.32 -0.09
N ALA A 10 15.67 3.71 -1.14
CA ALA A 10 15.05 3.75 -2.47
C ALA A 10 13.66 3.11 -2.50
N ILE A 11 13.46 1.99 -1.77
CA ILE A 11 12.15 1.35 -1.63
C ILE A 11 11.18 2.26 -0.86
N ARG A 12 11.62 2.88 0.24
CA ARG A 12 10.77 3.81 1.00
C ARG A 12 10.38 5.05 0.17
N ASP A 13 11.31 5.56 -0.63
CA ASP A 13 11.03 6.66 -1.56
C ASP A 13 10.02 6.25 -2.65
N LEU A 14 10.10 5.01 -3.14
CA LEU A 14 9.09 4.47 -4.06
C LEU A 14 7.70 4.51 -3.44
N TYR A 15 7.54 4.10 -2.17
CA TYR A 15 6.24 4.16 -1.50
C TYR A 15 5.77 5.60 -1.21
N ALA A 16 6.68 6.52 -0.95
CA ALA A 16 6.33 7.93 -0.82
C ALA A 16 5.78 8.48 -2.15
N ARG A 17 6.45 8.19 -3.28
CA ARG A 17 5.97 8.54 -4.62
C ARG A 17 4.65 7.87 -4.97
N TYR A 18 4.47 6.60 -4.60
CA TYR A 18 3.21 5.88 -4.75
C TYR A 18 2.06 6.63 -4.04
N SER A 19 2.26 6.98 -2.77
CA SER A 19 1.25 7.70 -1.98
C SER A 19 0.88 9.04 -2.61
N TRP A 20 1.87 9.81 -3.07
CA TRP A 20 1.63 11.09 -3.73
C TRP A 20 0.92 10.93 -5.07
N ALA A 21 1.42 10.09 -5.96
CA ALA A 21 0.83 9.88 -7.29
C ALA A 21 -0.62 9.42 -7.19
N ARG A 22 -0.91 8.50 -6.27
CA ARG A 22 -2.26 8.01 -6.06
C ARG A 22 -3.19 9.07 -5.46
N SER A 23 -2.72 9.84 -4.48
CA SER A 23 -3.52 10.90 -3.82
C SER A 23 -3.80 12.09 -4.74
N THR A 24 -2.91 12.36 -5.69
CA THR A 24 -3.05 13.47 -6.66
C THR A 24 -3.62 13.04 -8.00
N ALA A 25 -3.95 11.76 -8.16
CA ALA A 25 -4.42 11.19 -9.43
C ALA A 25 -3.43 11.31 -10.60
N ASP A 26 -2.13 11.31 -10.29
CA ASP A 26 -1.05 11.33 -11.29
C ASP A 26 -0.81 9.90 -11.81
N ILE A 27 -1.57 9.56 -12.86
CA ILE A 27 -1.58 8.20 -13.43
C ILE A 27 -0.22 7.81 -13.99
N ASP A 28 0.48 8.73 -14.64
CA ASP A 28 1.74 8.44 -15.30
C ASP A 28 2.85 8.20 -14.26
N SER A 29 2.96 9.06 -13.26
CA SER A 29 3.88 8.87 -12.15
C SER A 29 3.58 7.59 -11.35
N PHE A 30 2.31 7.25 -11.17
CA PHE A 30 1.90 6.02 -10.52
C PHE A 30 2.33 4.79 -11.34
N ALA A 31 2.01 4.76 -12.64
CA ALA A 31 2.34 3.64 -13.52
C ALA A 31 3.85 3.40 -13.63
N ALA A 32 4.66 4.46 -13.59
CA ALA A 32 6.12 4.38 -13.64
C ALA A 32 6.76 3.66 -12.44
N LEU A 33 6.00 3.40 -11.37
CA LEU A 33 6.48 2.65 -10.20
C LEU A 33 6.37 1.14 -10.36
N PHE A 34 5.75 0.67 -11.43
CA PHE A 34 5.46 -0.74 -11.67
C PHE A 34 6.25 -1.30 -12.85
N THR A 35 6.50 -2.60 -12.83
CA THR A 35 6.98 -3.31 -14.02
C THR A 35 5.85 -3.40 -15.06
N GLN A 36 6.22 -3.62 -16.32
CA GLN A 36 5.21 -3.76 -17.38
C GLN A 36 4.33 -5.00 -17.21
N GLU A 37 4.88 -6.05 -16.61
CA GLU A 37 4.17 -7.30 -16.31
C GLU A 37 3.61 -7.35 -14.89
N ALA A 38 3.43 -6.20 -14.26
CA ALA A 38 2.95 -6.12 -12.89
C ALA A 38 1.57 -6.75 -12.70
N VAL A 39 1.38 -7.30 -11.51
CA VAL A 39 0.08 -7.80 -11.05
C VAL A 39 -0.38 -6.95 -9.88
N ILE A 40 -1.60 -6.43 -9.96
CA ILE A 40 -2.22 -5.65 -8.89
C ILE A 40 -3.51 -6.33 -8.47
N GLU A 41 -3.64 -6.60 -7.19
CA GLU A 41 -4.86 -7.15 -6.59
C GLU A 41 -5.39 -6.19 -5.51
N ASP A 42 -6.66 -5.83 -5.61
CA ASP A 42 -7.33 -4.97 -4.64
C ASP A 42 -8.77 -5.46 -4.41
N GLU A 43 -9.03 -6.00 -3.23
CA GLU A 43 -10.36 -6.48 -2.82
C GLU A 43 -11.01 -7.46 -3.82
N GLY A 44 -10.23 -8.39 -4.34
CA GLY A 44 -10.70 -9.39 -5.29
C GLY A 44 -10.74 -8.93 -6.75
N HIS A 45 -10.42 -7.68 -7.04
CA HIS A 45 -10.18 -7.21 -8.39
C HIS A 45 -8.71 -7.40 -8.75
N ARG A 46 -8.46 -7.95 -9.94
CA ARG A 46 -7.11 -8.22 -10.43
C ARG A 46 -6.87 -7.49 -11.74
N PHE A 47 -5.71 -6.88 -11.81
CA PHE A 47 -5.16 -6.24 -13.01
C PHE A 47 -3.79 -6.83 -13.26
N ASP A 48 -3.52 -7.28 -14.48
CA ASP A 48 -2.24 -7.87 -14.84
C ASP A 48 -1.79 -7.47 -16.25
N GLY A 49 -0.46 -7.56 -16.47
CA GLY A 49 0.18 -7.28 -17.74
C GLY A 49 0.40 -5.79 -18.05
N PRO A 50 0.69 -5.49 -19.33
CA PRO A 50 0.98 -4.13 -19.76
C PRO A 50 -0.21 -3.19 -19.51
N GLY A 51 0.03 -2.12 -18.76
CA GLY A 51 -1.01 -1.16 -18.42
C GLY A 51 -1.78 -1.44 -17.14
N ALA A 52 -1.52 -2.55 -16.43
CA ALA A 52 -2.21 -2.91 -15.19
C ALA A 52 -2.29 -1.77 -14.17
N ALA A 53 -1.19 -1.06 -13.94
CA ALA A 53 -1.15 0.07 -13.00
C ALA A 53 -2.03 1.24 -13.46
N THR A 54 -2.01 1.56 -14.74
CA THR A 54 -2.84 2.60 -15.33
C THR A 54 -4.32 2.25 -15.23
N ASP A 55 -4.68 1.03 -15.61
CA ASP A 55 -6.07 0.56 -15.60
C ASP A 55 -6.61 0.47 -14.17
N TYR A 56 -5.79 -0.01 -13.25
CA TYR A 56 -6.14 -0.05 -11.83
C TYR A 56 -6.44 1.36 -11.29
N LEU A 57 -5.54 2.32 -11.50
CA LEU A 57 -5.74 3.65 -10.96
C LEU A 57 -6.94 4.36 -11.62
N ARG A 58 -7.14 4.20 -12.92
CA ARG A 58 -8.33 4.73 -13.62
C ARG A 58 -9.63 4.14 -13.08
N ALA A 59 -9.67 2.81 -12.91
CA ALA A 59 -10.83 2.13 -12.32
C ALA A 59 -11.13 2.61 -10.90
N TRP A 60 -10.08 2.85 -10.11
CA TRP A 60 -10.22 3.42 -8.78
C TRP A 60 -10.79 4.84 -8.82
N LEU A 61 -10.21 5.73 -9.63
CA LEU A 61 -10.61 7.14 -9.72
C LEU A 61 -12.02 7.33 -10.25
N SER A 62 -12.58 6.35 -10.98
CA SER A 62 -13.96 6.38 -11.45
C SER A 62 -15.00 6.12 -10.35
N ARG A 63 -14.57 5.66 -9.17
CA ARG A 63 -15.48 5.36 -8.06
C ARG A 63 -15.95 6.64 -7.37
N PRO A 64 -17.23 6.72 -6.98
CA PRO A 64 -17.71 7.83 -6.15
C PRO A 64 -16.89 7.96 -4.87
N GLY A 65 -16.49 9.17 -4.54
CA GLY A 65 -15.71 9.44 -3.32
C GLY A 65 -14.21 9.13 -3.41
N ALA A 66 -13.69 8.75 -4.57
CA ALA A 66 -12.25 8.53 -4.74
C ALA A 66 -11.43 9.83 -4.65
N ALA A 67 -12.01 10.95 -5.08
CA ALA A 67 -11.37 12.25 -4.99
C ALA A 67 -11.22 12.69 -3.53
N GLY A 68 -10.05 13.21 -3.16
CA GLY A 68 -9.75 13.69 -1.81
C GLY A 68 -9.27 12.62 -0.82
N GLN A 69 -9.17 11.37 -1.25
CA GLN A 69 -8.53 10.34 -0.43
C GLN A 69 -7.01 10.48 -0.46
N GLN A 70 -6.40 10.33 0.69
CA GLN A 70 -4.95 10.20 0.82
C GLN A 70 -4.57 8.75 1.09
N TYR A 71 -3.37 8.38 0.70
CA TYR A 71 -2.80 7.05 0.94
C TYR A 71 -1.63 7.16 1.89
N TRP A 72 -1.81 6.67 3.10
CA TRP A 72 -0.78 6.63 4.13
C TRP A 72 -0.27 5.20 4.28
N ILE A 73 0.96 4.98 3.85
CA ILE A 73 1.64 3.68 3.91
C ILE A 73 2.67 3.74 5.03
N MET A 74 2.55 2.84 5.99
CA MET A 74 3.29 2.90 7.25
C MET A 74 3.85 1.54 7.64
N GLN A 75 4.81 1.54 8.57
CA GLN A 75 5.31 0.35 9.25
C GLN A 75 5.87 -0.71 8.30
N GLN A 76 6.69 -0.29 7.35
CA GLN A 76 7.24 -1.17 6.33
C GLN A 76 8.24 -2.17 6.90
N VAL A 77 7.99 -3.44 6.62
CA VAL A 77 8.93 -4.55 6.82
C VAL A 77 9.42 -5.00 5.46
N LEU A 78 10.73 -5.00 5.27
CA LEU A 78 11.39 -5.33 4.01
C LEU A 78 12.28 -6.56 4.22
N ASP A 79 12.04 -7.59 3.41
CA ASP A 79 12.82 -8.83 3.37
C ASP A 79 13.26 -9.14 1.95
N GLY A 80 14.56 -9.29 1.74
CA GLY A 80 15.10 -9.52 0.41
C GLY A 80 16.58 -9.17 0.28
N ASP A 81 17.01 -9.05 -0.96
CA ASP A 81 18.39 -8.77 -1.33
C ASP A 81 18.49 -7.66 -2.39
N SER A 82 19.66 -7.53 -3.02
CA SER A 82 19.93 -6.50 -4.02
C SER A 82 19.15 -6.66 -5.33
N THR A 83 18.39 -7.73 -5.53
CA THR A 83 17.69 -8.06 -6.77
C THR A 83 16.17 -8.08 -6.61
N GLY A 84 15.68 -8.44 -5.43
CA GLY A 84 14.26 -8.57 -5.13
C GLY A 84 13.96 -8.37 -3.65
N CYS A 85 12.75 -7.92 -3.36
CA CYS A 85 12.29 -7.65 -2.01
C CYS A 85 10.80 -7.96 -1.86
N GLU A 86 10.46 -8.63 -0.77
CA GLU A 86 9.09 -8.68 -0.27
C GLU A 86 8.89 -7.54 0.74
N ALA A 87 7.83 -6.78 0.57
CA ALA A 87 7.48 -5.68 1.46
C ALA A 87 6.08 -5.87 2.03
N ARG A 88 5.94 -5.59 3.31
CA ARG A 88 4.66 -5.55 4.00
C ARG A 88 4.50 -4.20 4.67
N SER A 89 3.30 -3.63 4.56
CA SER A 89 3.03 -2.31 5.11
C SER A 89 1.60 -2.23 5.59
N PHE A 90 1.34 -1.35 6.55
CA PHE A 90 -0.03 -0.93 6.83
C PHE A 90 -0.45 0.18 5.90
N LEU A 91 -1.74 0.16 5.53
CA LEU A 91 -2.39 1.18 4.72
C LEU A 91 -3.52 1.82 5.51
N MET A 92 -3.57 3.14 5.48
CA MET A 92 -4.71 3.92 5.95
C MET A 92 -5.07 4.95 4.89
N THR A 93 -6.36 5.07 4.59
CA THR A 93 -6.86 6.04 3.60
C THR A 93 -7.82 7.02 4.25
N PRO A 94 -7.28 8.11 4.82
CA PRO A 94 -8.11 9.20 5.29
C PRO A 94 -8.68 10.02 4.13
N MET A 95 -9.87 10.55 4.32
CA MET A 95 -10.53 11.47 3.40
C MET A 95 -10.99 12.70 4.18
N LEU A 96 -10.61 13.86 3.71
CA LEU A 96 -11.16 15.11 4.21
C LEU A 96 -12.58 15.29 3.69
N ASN A 97 -13.52 15.51 4.59
CA ASN A 97 -14.89 15.86 4.20
C ASN A 97 -14.93 17.26 3.56
N PRO A 98 -16.00 17.60 2.81
CA PRO A 98 -16.10 18.85 2.11
C PRO A 98 -15.83 20.07 3.00
N ILE A 99 -15.29 21.11 2.38
CA ILE A 99 -14.95 22.39 3.02
C ILE A 99 -16.09 22.88 3.90
N GLY A 100 -15.77 23.18 5.17
CA GLY A 100 -16.75 23.65 6.17
C GLY A 100 -17.18 22.61 7.20
N THR A 101 -16.83 21.33 6.99
CA THR A 101 -17.06 20.28 7.98
C THR A 101 -15.71 19.83 8.53
N PRO A 102 -15.34 20.17 9.77
CA PRO A 102 -14.03 19.78 10.34
C PRO A 102 -14.06 18.30 10.76
N SER A 103 -14.30 17.41 9.83
CA SER A 103 -14.31 15.98 10.07
C SER A 103 -13.50 15.25 9.01
N MET A 104 -12.80 14.22 9.44
CA MET A 104 -12.04 13.31 8.60
C MET A 104 -12.69 11.94 8.69
N THR A 105 -12.95 11.34 7.54
CA THR A 105 -13.45 9.98 7.46
C THR A 105 -12.29 9.06 7.08
N PHE A 106 -12.16 7.94 7.77
CA PHE A 106 -11.27 6.87 7.35
C PHE A 106 -12.04 5.95 6.42
N TYR A 107 -11.60 5.90 5.18
CA TYR A 107 -12.25 5.06 4.19
C TYR A 107 -11.83 3.60 4.31
N ARG A 108 -10.53 3.37 4.55
CA ARG A 108 -9.96 2.03 4.63
C ARG A 108 -8.83 1.95 5.64
N PHE A 109 -8.82 0.84 6.37
CA PHE A 109 -7.64 0.32 7.04
C PHE A 109 -7.28 -0.98 6.34
N GLY A 110 -6.03 -1.16 5.99
CA GLY A 110 -5.59 -2.33 5.27
C GLY A 110 -4.12 -2.62 5.45
N HIS A 111 -3.65 -3.58 4.70
CA HIS A 111 -2.24 -3.89 4.58
C HIS A 111 -1.89 -4.12 3.12
N LEU A 112 -0.64 -3.90 2.82
CA LEU A 112 -0.03 -4.17 1.54
C LEU A 112 0.90 -5.37 1.68
N SER A 113 0.87 -6.25 0.68
CA SER A 113 1.83 -7.33 0.50
C SER A 113 2.37 -7.21 -0.92
N ASP A 114 3.62 -6.80 -1.01
CA ASP A 114 4.20 -6.39 -2.28
C ASP A 114 5.46 -7.20 -2.58
N ARG A 115 5.69 -7.42 -3.86
CA ARG A 115 6.97 -7.90 -4.37
C ARG A 115 7.59 -6.82 -5.25
N LEU A 116 8.84 -6.49 -4.94
CA LEU A 116 9.62 -5.53 -5.68
C LEU A 116 10.80 -6.23 -6.35
N VAL A 117 11.16 -5.73 -7.52
CA VAL A 117 12.35 -6.17 -8.26
C VAL A 117 13.21 -4.96 -8.62
N LYS A 118 14.51 -5.17 -8.66
CA LYS A 118 15.45 -4.12 -9.08
C LYS A 118 15.84 -4.33 -10.54
N ARG A 119 15.49 -3.39 -11.41
CA ARG A 119 15.84 -3.40 -12.83
C ARG A 119 16.63 -2.16 -13.17
N GLU A 120 17.80 -2.34 -13.76
CA GLU A 120 18.69 -1.24 -14.16
C GLU A 120 18.94 -0.22 -13.04
N GLY A 121 19.11 -0.73 -11.82
CA GLY A 121 19.35 0.10 -10.63
C GLY A 121 18.10 0.70 -9.99
N THR A 122 16.92 0.56 -10.60
CA THR A 122 15.65 1.13 -10.10
C THR A 122 14.77 0.03 -9.48
N TRP A 123 14.22 0.30 -8.30
CA TRP A 123 13.22 -0.56 -7.68
C TRP A 123 11.84 -0.32 -8.29
N LEU A 124 11.14 -1.40 -8.63
CA LEU A 124 9.80 -1.38 -9.21
C LEU A 124 8.92 -2.43 -8.53
N LEU A 125 7.64 -2.15 -8.42
CA LEU A 125 6.61 -3.10 -7.96
C LEU A 125 6.31 -4.09 -9.09
N SER A 126 6.50 -5.38 -8.83
CA SER A 126 6.11 -6.47 -9.73
C SER A 126 4.80 -7.14 -9.30
N GLU A 127 4.52 -7.18 -8.01
CA GLU A 127 3.24 -7.60 -7.47
C GLU A 127 2.82 -6.60 -6.38
N HIS A 128 1.55 -6.21 -6.38
CA HIS A 128 0.98 -5.27 -5.43
C HIS A 128 -0.38 -5.76 -4.99
N ARG A 129 -0.49 -6.16 -3.73
CA ARG A 129 -1.72 -6.67 -3.16
C ARG A 129 -2.18 -5.79 -2.03
N ILE A 130 -3.43 -5.35 -2.11
CA ILE A 130 -4.11 -4.54 -1.12
C ILE A 130 -5.22 -5.36 -0.50
N ASP A 131 -5.14 -5.59 0.80
CA ASP A 131 -6.16 -6.28 1.57
C ASP A 131 -6.75 -5.35 2.63
N GLN A 132 -8.06 -5.38 2.79
CA GLN A 132 -8.72 -4.65 3.86
C GLN A 132 -8.50 -5.39 5.18
N TRP A 133 -8.02 -4.68 6.18
CA TRP A 133 -7.90 -5.25 7.51
C TRP A 133 -9.24 -5.24 8.23
N ARG A 134 -9.68 -6.40 8.65
CA ARG A 134 -10.94 -6.61 9.37
C ARG A 134 -10.74 -6.95 10.85
N GLY A 135 -9.56 -6.69 11.38
CA GLY A 135 -9.20 -7.03 12.77
C GLY A 135 -8.76 -8.48 12.95
N GLU A 136 -8.61 -9.22 11.89
CA GLU A 136 -8.09 -10.59 11.92
C GLU A 136 -6.57 -10.61 12.06
N VAL A 137 -6.03 -11.68 12.62
CA VAL A 137 -4.58 -11.90 12.63
C VAL A 137 -4.15 -12.20 11.21
N LEU A 138 -3.21 -11.42 10.69
CA LEU A 138 -2.65 -11.63 9.36
C LEU A 138 -1.95 -12.98 9.28
N GLU A 139 -2.19 -13.71 8.20
CA GLU A 139 -1.51 -14.98 7.94
C GLU A 139 0.01 -14.79 7.90
N GLY A 140 0.74 -15.70 8.53
CA GLY A 140 2.20 -15.64 8.63
C GLY A 140 2.75 -14.69 9.72
N PHE A 141 1.88 -14.01 10.47
CA PHE A 141 2.32 -13.31 11.68
C PHE A 141 2.14 -14.20 12.92
N PRO A 142 3.16 -14.28 13.78
CA PRO A 142 3.04 -15.05 15.02
C PRO A 142 1.93 -14.43 15.88
N ARG A 143 0.96 -15.24 16.26
CA ARG A 143 0.02 -14.87 17.32
C ARG A 143 0.83 -14.68 18.60
N ARG A 144 0.91 -13.46 19.09
CA ARG A 144 1.15 -13.25 20.50
C ARG A 144 -0.22 -13.27 21.18
N ASP A 145 -0.37 -14.12 22.19
CA ASP A 145 -1.50 -14.02 23.11
C ASP A 145 -1.40 -12.65 23.80
N ILE A 146 -2.01 -11.67 23.20
CA ILE A 146 -2.23 -10.40 23.87
C ILE A 146 -3.33 -10.73 24.86
N ALA A 147 -2.95 -10.92 26.13
CA ALA A 147 -3.93 -10.95 27.20
C ALA A 147 -4.75 -9.66 27.05
N MET A 148 -5.99 -9.80 26.64
CA MET A 148 -6.95 -8.71 26.66
C MET A 148 -6.98 -8.22 28.09
N VAL A 149 -6.42 -7.06 28.34
CA VAL A 149 -6.65 -6.35 29.59
C VAL A 149 -8.15 -6.09 29.60
N SER A 150 -8.86 -6.94 30.29
CA SER A 150 -10.29 -6.71 30.53
C SER A 150 -10.37 -5.36 31.23
N ALA A 151 -10.94 -4.38 30.55
CA ALA A 151 -11.39 -3.16 31.17
C ALA A 151 -12.59 -3.52 32.06
N GLY A 152 -12.32 -4.20 33.15
CA GLY A 152 -13.25 -4.57 34.17
C GLY A 152 -12.88 -3.81 35.42
N GLY A 153 -13.48 -2.69 35.61
CA GLY A 153 -13.36 -1.92 36.82
C GLY A 153 -14.45 -0.87 36.84
N THR A 154 -15.62 -1.30 37.22
CA THR A 154 -16.63 -0.36 37.69
C THR A 154 -16.52 -0.27 39.22
N PRO A 155 -16.63 0.91 39.79
CA PRO A 155 -16.71 1.12 41.23
C PRO A 155 -18.04 0.71 41.79
#